data_e51c413721766fbf39474f1372eee8c1
#
_entry.id   e51c413721766fbf39474f1372eee8c1
#
_cell.length_a   1.000
_cell.length_b   1.000
_cell.length_c   1.000
_cell.angle_alpha   90.00
_cell.angle_beta   90.00
_cell.angle_gamma   90.00
#
_symmetry.space_group_name_H-M   'P 1'
#
loop_
_entity.id
_entity.type
_entity.pdbx_description
1 polymer ?
#
loop_
_entity_poly.entity_id
_entity_poly.type
_entity_poly.pdbx_seq_one_letter_code
_entity_poly.pdbx_strand_id
1 'polypeptide(L)'
;EFNKYPKPLSLSMPFWAIEYPHNYVSYILADKDENTDAQVQQRQGQLYLLNTHHFLSKMHLPYEVFIHLTGNSPISPAVDYRNLLIEQNKFVSLKQKILENANVNKLLGAFHIWVWGDGKSLAMLDKLDKLGIKHALINYNANPVQNGFNVDKDYVHMAESMGYLIGPYDNFDNALNPKKSDNITLGWPKYLWPEACIRDVNGSILTGYANRGCYLSSEALRLRESKEKNIANHIEAMLAKGDNSLFLDYDAAYPLYEDYSKQHPMTSVQDLNNRLERMRYISSTKKLVLGSETGLAWSAGVIAYNNGAFLTFSQAFWPIFQEDKKQFRLGWPIKALRALFKPYNAPDEFIHANYNPRYRLPLYEVVFHDSVISTDRSELSELKILATRQVKALLQNLYNIPPIWVLDKKTLDKIQNYFSEYYNFFSPLHQMAGLEALTQFEWLTDDRLVQRTQFGNRVMLTANFSNKLYEEIAAHCIQAEWKEDGSKTSFCPKR
;
A
#
# COMPACT_ATOMS: atom_id res chain seq x y z
N GLU A 1 1.27 -19.51 12.43
CA GLU A 1 1.77 -18.71 11.29
C GLU A 1 2.94 -17.80 11.67
N PHE A 2 2.91 -17.12 12.82
CA PHE A 2 4.06 -16.35 13.32
C PHE A 2 5.37 -17.16 13.34
N ASN A 3 5.32 -18.44 13.58
CA ASN A 3 6.52 -19.30 13.62
C ASN A 3 7.08 -19.65 12.23
N LYS A 4 6.37 -19.37 11.14
CA LYS A 4 6.80 -19.69 9.77
C LYS A 4 7.53 -18.54 9.09
N TYR A 5 7.24 -17.27 9.45
CA TYR A 5 7.68 -16.11 8.69
C TYR A 5 8.17 -14.88 9.47
N PRO A 6 8.48 -14.91 10.74
CA PRO A 6 8.72 -13.69 11.48
C PRO A 6 10.18 -13.46 11.79
N LYS A 7 10.93 -12.79 10.95
CA LYS A 7 12.22 -12.26 11.44
C LYS A 7 12.81 -11.26 10.46
N PRO A 8 12.90 -10.02 10.80
CA PRO A 8 12.27 -9.27 11.91
C PRO A 8 10.78 -9.06 11.74
N LEU A 9 10.09 -8.62 12.80
CA LEU A 9 8.66 -8.30 12.76
C LEU A 9 8.42 -7.09 11.86
N SER A 10 7.88 -7.33 10.67
CA SER A 10 7.59 -6.27 9.69
C SER A 10 6.12 -5.94 9.70
N LEU A 11 5.69 -5.13 10.65
CA LEU A 11 4.32 -4.64 10.73
C LEU A 11 4.16 -3.33 9.95
N SER A 12 2.99 -3.10 9.37
CA SER A 12 2.65 -1.79 8.78
C SER A 12 2.61 -0.69 9.84
N MET A 13 2.29 -1.07 11.07
CA MET A 13 2.28 -0.22 12.26
C MET A 13 2.95 -0.97 13.41
N PRO A 14 3.86 -0.34 14.17
CA PRO A 14 4.66 -1.02 15.17
C PRO A 14 3.90 -1.27 16.48
N PHE A 15 2.73 -1.90 16.41
CA PHE A 15 1.97 -2.29 17.58
C PHE A 15 1.22 -3.60 17.40
N TRP A 16 0.88 -4.23 18.51
CA TRP A 16 -0.07 -5.36 18.62
C TRP A 16 -0.82 -5.28 19.95
N ALA A 17 -1.84 -6.10 20.11
CA ALA A 17 -2.60 -6.15 21.35
C ALA A 17 -3.03 -7.57 21.70
N ILE A 18 -3.31 -7.77 22.97
CA ILE A 18 -3.90 -8.98 23.51
C ILE A 18 -5.33 -8.65 23.98
N GLU A 19 -6.30 -9.43 23.51
CA GLU A 19 -7.69 -9.33 23.91
C GLU A 19 -7.91 -10.04 25.27
N TYR A 20 -8.54 -9.32 26.19
CA TYR A 20 -9.06 -9.83 27.46
C TYR A 20 -10.59 -9.66 27.50
N PRO A 21 -11.30 -10.29 28.44
CA PRO A 21 -12.78 -10.26 28.46
C PRO A 21 -13.43 -8.88 28.44
N HIS A 22 -12.75 -7.85 28.95
CA HIS A 22 -13.33 -6.51 29.11
C HIS A 22 -12.44 -5.39 28.56
N ASN A 23 -11.28 -5.70 28.03
CA ASN A 23 -10.31 -4.71 27.54
C ASN A 23 -9.24 -5.33 26.63
N TYR A 24 -8.41 -4.48 26.06
CA TYR A 24 -7.21 -4.89 25.35
C TYR A 24 -5.98 -4.33 26.05
N VAL A 25 -4.88 -5.06 25.98
CA VAL A 25 -3.56 -4.57 26.35
C VAL A 25 -2.79 -4.31 25.06
N SER A 26 -2.57 -3.02 24.78
CA SER A 26 -1.74 -2.57 23.64
C SER A 26 -0.27 -2.67 24.01
N TYR A 27 0.54 -3.11 23.05
CA TYR A 27 1.98 -3.09 23.11
C TYR A 27 2.49 -2.30 21.90
N ILE A 28 3.07 -1.13 22.10
CA ILE A 28 3.48 -0.20 21.05
C ILE A 28 5.00 0.00 21.13
N LEU A 29 5.69 -0.17 19.99
CA LEU A 29 7.09 0.21 19.83
C LEU A 29 7.13 1.67 19.34
N ALA A 30 7.76 2.56 20.13
CA ALA A 30 7.71 3.99 19.83
C ALA A 30 8.45 4.37 18.54
N ASP A 31 9.52 3.68 18.21
CA ASP A 31 10.42 4.12 17.16
C ASP A 31 10.67 3.10 16.05
N LYS A 32 10.73 1.78 16.33
CA LYS A 32 11.09 0.77 15.33
C LYS A 32 10.65 -0.63 15.73
N ASP A 33 10.12 -1.37 14.78
CA ASP A 33 9.76 -2.78 14.91
C ASP A 33 10.78 -3.76 14.29
N GLU A 34 11.75 -3.26 13.51
CA GLU A 34 12.76 -4.12 12.82
C GLU A 34 13.64 -4.91 13.73
N ASN A 35 13.86 -4.45 14.96
CA ASN A 35 14.69 -5.11 15.94
C ASN A 35 13.90 -6.01 16.91
N THR A 36 12.64 -6.28 16.60
CA THR A 36 11.74 -7.07 17.45
C THR A 36 11.24 -8.29 16.70
N ASP A 37 11.42 -9.46 17.32
CA ASP A 37 10.79 -10.72 16.91
C ASP A 37 9.60 -11.01 17.81
N ALA A 38 8.48 -11.45 17.25
CA ALA A 38 7.32 -11.94 18.00
C ALA A 38 7.08 -13.41 17.69
N GLN A 39 6.86 -14.21 18.74
CA GLN A 39 6.59 -15.64 18.62
C GLN A 39 5.42 -16.03 19.50
N VAL A 40 4.51 -16.86 18.97
CA VAL A 40 3.48 -17.50 19.78
C VAL A 40 4.00 -18.87 20.22
N GLN A 41 4.07 -19.11 21.52
CA GLN A 41 4.47 -20.37 22.12
C GLN A 41 3.33 -20.97 22.93
N GLN A 42 3.18 -22.29 22.87
CA GLN A 42 2.26 -23.02 23.73
C GLN A 42 3.06 -23.73 24.85
N ARG A 43 2.73 -23.44 26.10
CA ARG A 43 3.32 -24.09 27.27
C ARG A 43 2.20 -24.50 28.22
N GLN A 44 2.15 -25.76 28.62
CA GLN A 44 1.13 -26.29 29.52
C GLN A 44 -0.33 -25.95 29.12
N GLY A 45 -0.62 -25.99 27.81
CA GLY A 45 -1.97 -25.67 27.26
C GLY A 45 -2.30 -24.19 27.13
N GLN A 46 -1.43 -23.29 27.59
CA GLN A 46 -1.61 -21.84 27.46
C GLN A 46 -0.78 -21.28 26.31
N LEU A 47 -1.32 -20.23 25.66
CA LEU A 47 -0.60 -19.51 24.60
C LEU A 47 0.11 -18.30 25.22
N TYR A 48 1.36 -18.13 24.83
CA TYR A 48 2.21 -16.99 25.20
C TYR A 48 2.65 -16.26 23.95
N LEU A 49 2.54 -14.95 23.96
CA LEU A 49 3.20 -14.09 22.99
C LEU A 49 4.56 -13.66 23.56
N LEU A 50 5.62 -14.13 22.94
CA LEU A 50 7.00 -13.83 23.33
C LEU A 50 7.55 -12.77 22.38
N ASN A 51 7.97 -11.63 22.93
CA ASN A 51 8.64 -10.58 22.20
C ASN A 51 10.12 -10.57 22.56
N THR A 52 10.98 -10.61 21.55
CA THR A 52 12.43 -10.54 21.70
C THR A 52 12.94 -9.28 21.03
N HIS A 53 13.58 -8.40 21.80
CA HIS A 53 14.16 -7.15 21.30
C HIS A 53 15.67 -7.34 21.13
N HIS A 54 16.19 -6.99 19.96
CA HIS A 54 17.60 -7.10 19.61
C HIS A 54 18.25 -5.73 19.69
N PHE A 55 19.08 -5.49 20.70
CA PHE A 55 19.84 -4.25 20.86
C PHE A 55 21.17 -4.37 20.13
N LEU A 56 21.33 -3.63 19.04
CA LEU A 56 22.59 -3.58 18.31
C LEU A 56 23.53 -2.56 18.95
N SER A 57 24.83 -2.87 19.03
CA SER A 57 25.85 -2.06 19.70
C SER A 57 26.00 -0.63 19.13
N LYS A 58 25.47 -0.38 17.93
CA LYS A 58 25.46 0.93 17.26
C LYS A 58 24.15 1.71 17.43
N MET A 59 23.16 1.16 18.12
CA MET A 59 21.91 1.87 18.40
C MET A 59 22.12 2.74 19.65
N HIS A 60 22.32 4.03 19.42
CA HIS A 60 22.43 5.04 20.49
C HIS A 60 21.11 5.79 20.76
N LEU A 61 20.00 5.28 20.24
CA LEU A 61 18.68 5.88 20.43
C LEU A 61 17.96 5.25 21.62
N PRO A 62 17.19 6.04 22.40
CA PRO A 62 16.28 5.48 23.40
C PRO A 62 15.37 4.43 22.75
N TYR A 63 15.17 3.33 23.42
CA TYR A 63 14.23 2.30 23.02
C TYR A 63 13.03 2.35 23.95
N GLU A 64 11.88 2.76 23.42
CA GLU A 64 10.67 2.96 24.21
C GLU A 64 9.61 1.95 23.79
N VAL A 65 8.97 1.36 24.78
CA VAL A 65 7.83 0.47 24.63
C VAL A 65 6.71 1.00 25.51
N PHE A 66 5.54 1.24 24.91
CA PHE A 66 4.35 1.61 25.65
C PHE A 66 3.46 0.38 25.83
N ILE A 67 3.02 0.15 27.05
CA ILE A 67 2.07 -0.89 27.38
C ILE A 67 0.86 -0.21 28.01
N HIS A 68 -0.26 -0.23 27.30
CA HIS A 68 -1.48 0.46 27.73
C HIS A 68 -2.66 -0.50 27.88
N LEU A 69 -3.47 -0.25 28.88
CA LEU A 69 -4.79 -0.85 29.01
C LEU A 69 -5.78 0.02 28.24
N THR A 70 -6.39 -0.54 27.19
CA THR A 70 -7.33 0.17 26.32
C THR A 70 -8.77 -0.32 26.50
N GLY A 71 -9.73 0.30 25.84
CA GLY A 71 -11.14 -0.06 25.94
C GLY A 71 -11.46 -1.47 25.42
N ASN A 72 -12.73 -1.82 25.43
CA ASN A 72 -13.24 -3.13 25.01
C ASN A 72 -13.57 -3.24 23.50
N SER A 73 -13.47 -2.16 22.75
CA SER A 73 -13.63 -2.21 21.30
C SER A 73 -12.44 -2.88 20.62
N PRO A 74 -12.63 -3.73 19.59
CA PRO A 74 -11.54 -4.39 18.88
C PRO A 74 -10.59 -3.42 18.17
N ILE A 75 -10.99 -2.17 17.99
CA ILE A 75 -10.15 -1.12 17.41
C ILE A 75 -9.47 -0.23 18.46
N SER A 76 -9.76 -0.39 19.76
CA SER A 76 -9.16 0.45 20.83
C SER A 76 -7.64 0.50 20.79
N PRO A 77 -6.90 -0.59 20.49
CA PRO A 77 -5.43 -0.53 20.35
C PRO A 77 -4.96 0.36 19.19
N ALA A 78 -5.69 0.37 18.09
CA ALA A 78 -5.34 1.23 16.94
C ALA A 78 -5.66 2.71 17.23
N VAL A 79 -6.76 2.97 17.96
CA VAL A 79 -7.08 4.33 18.47
C VAL A 79 -5.99 4.83 19.40
N ASP A 80 -5.50 3.98 20.30
CA ASP A 80 -4.40 4.28 21.22
C ASP A 80 -3.13 4.65 20.45
N TYR A 81 -2.73 3.84 19.46
CA TYR A 81 -1.58 4.14 18.62
C TYR A 81 -1.76 5.44 17.82
N ARG A 82 -2.95 5.69 17.26
CA ARG A 82 -3.25 6.95 16.56
C ARG A 82 -3.07 8.16 17.49
N ASN A 83 -3.60 8.09 18.71
CA ASN A 83 -3.46 9.16 19.69
C ASN A 83 -1.99 9.45 20.00
N LEU A 84 -1.19 8.41 20.19
CA LEU A 84 0.26 8.56 20.39
C LEU A 84 0.93 9.29 19.21
N LEU A 85 0.57 8.96 17.96
CA LEU A 85 1.10 9.66 16.78
C LEU A 85 0.70 11.14 16.75
N ILE A 86 -0.52 11.46 17.16
CA ILE A 86 -1.02 12.85 17.24
C ILE A 86 -0.27 13.61 18.34
N GLU A 87 -0.15 13.04 19.53
CA GLU A 87 0.58 13.63 20.67
C GLU A 87 2.07 13.88 20.34
N GLN A 88 2.69 12.99 19.57
CA GLN A 88 4.06 13.14 19.12
C GLN A 88 4.22 14.03 17.86
N ASN A 89 3.15 14.65 17.36
CA ASN A 89 3.15 15.43 16.12
C ASN A 89 3.66 14.65 14.88
N LYS A 90 3.47 13.33 14.85
CA LYS A 90 3.84 12.44 13.74
C LYS A 90 2.67 12.16 12.78
N PHE A 91 1.45 12.56 13.14
CA PHE A 91 0.27 12.40 12.31
C PHE A 91 0.08 13.59 11.37
N VAL A 92 -0.05 13.33 10.06
CA VAL A 92 -0.33 14.35 9.04
C VAL A 92 -1.59 13.94 8.29
N SER A 93 -2.63 14.76 8.35
CA SER A 93 -3.90 14.46 7.70
C SER A 93 -3.89 14.69 6.18
N LEU A 94 -4.79 14.03 5.44
CA LEU A 94 -5.03 14.32 4.01
C LEU A 94 -5.45 15.79 3.81
N LYS A 95 -6.21 16.38 4.72
CA LYS A 95 -6.56 17.82 4.68
C LYS A 95 -5.32 18.70 4.65
N GLN A 96 -4.31 18.39 5.47
CA GLN A 96 -3.03 19.13 5.44
C GLN A 96 -2.28 18.90 4.12
N LYS A 97 -2.22 17.65 3.63
CA LYS A 97 -1.58 17.34 2.34
C LYS A 97 -2.26 18.01 1.15
N ILE A 98 -3.60 18.15 1.17
CA ILE A 98 -4.36 18.91 0.16
C ILE A 98 -4.03 20.40 0.18
N LEU A 99 -3.83 20.99 1.37
CA LEU A 99 -3.40 22.39 1.48
C LEU A 99 -2.00 22.61 0.87
N GLU A 100 -1.13 21.62 0.99
CA GLU A 100 0.20 21.67 0.39
C GLU A 100 0.20 21.38 -1.11
N ASN A 101 -0.66 20.46 -1.56
CA ASN A 101 -0.80 20.03 -2.96
C ASN A 101 -2.26 19.70 -3.26
N ALA A 102 -2.96 20.62 -3.92
CA ALA A 102 -4.38 20.48 -4.26
C ALA A 102 -4.70 19.22 -5.08
N ASN A 103 -3.74 18.67 -5.84
CA ASN A 103 -3.95 17.44 -6.61
C ASN A 103 -4.20 16.22 -5.70
N VAL A 104 -3.80 16.23 -4.44
CA VAL A 104 -4.11 15.15 -3.49
C VAL A 104 -5.61 14.95 -3.35
N ASN A 105 -6.41 16.02 -3.48
CA ASN A 105 -7.88 15.92 -3.45
C ASN A 105 -8.46 15.03 -4.55
N LYS A 106 -7.77 14.86 -5.67
CA LYS A 106 -8.20 13.98 -6.77
C LYS A 106 -8.16 12.49 -6.43
N LEU A 107 -7.52 12.12 -5.31
CA LEU A 107 -7.57 10.74 -4.78
C LEU A 107 -8.95 10.38 -4.21
N LEU A 108 -9.73 11.38 -3.78
CA LEU A 108 -11.04 11.11 -3.18
C LEU A 108 -12.02 10.58 -4.23
N GLY A 109 -12.54 9.40 -3.99
CA GLY A 109 -13.42 8.68 -4.92
C GLY A 109 -12.71 8.05 -6.12
N ALA A 110 -11.40 8.11 -6.20
CA ALA A 110 -10.64 7.57 -7.32
C ALA A 110 -10.52 6.04 -7.26
N PHE A 111 -10.75 5.37 -8.38
CA PHE A 111 -10.28 4.00 -8.59
C PHE A 111 -8.79 4.02 -8.87
N HIS A 112 -8.04 3.11 -8.26
CA HIS A 112 -6.62 2.92 -8.53
C HIS A 112 -6.45 1.90 -9.67
N ILE A 113 -5.84 2.33 -10.77
CA ILE A 113 -5.76 1.55 -12.01
C ILE A 113 -4.32 1.44 -12.47
N TRP A 114 -3.78 0.22 -12.53
CA TRP A 114 -2.54 -0.08 -13.21
C TRP A 114 -2.83 -0.47 -14.65
N VAL A 115 -2.36 0.31 -15.62
CA VAL A 115 -2.58 0.06 -17.04
C VAL A 115 -1.41 -0.68 -17.68
N TRP A 116 -1.75 -1.65 -18.55
CA TRP A 116 -0.80 -2.41 -19.32
C TRP A 116 -1.32 -2.69 -20.73
N GLY A 117 -0.45 -3.13 -21.66
CA GLY A 117 -0.84 -3.40 -23.03
C GLY A 117 -1.64 -2.23 -23.66
N ASP A 118 -2.77 -2.53 -24.31
CA ASP A 118 -3.66 -1.55 -24.92
C ASP A 118 -4.41 -0.64 -23.89
N GLY A 119 -4.30 -0.93 -22.59
CA GLY A 119 -4.69 0.00 -21.52
C GLY A 119 -3.91 1.31 -21.52
N LYS A 120 -2.74 1.34 -22.19
CA LYS A 120 -1.92 2.53 -22.42
C LYS A 120 -2.31 3.32 -23.69
N SER A 121 -3.47 3.08 -24.27
CA SER A 121 -3.99 3.77 -25.46
C SER A 121 -5.04 4.81 -25.10
N LEU A 122 -5.17 5.87 -25.91
CA LEU A 122 -6.24 6.88 -25.77
C LEU A 122 -7.63 6.25 -25.76
N ALA A 123 -7.82 5.15 -26.49
CA ALA A 123 -9.08 4.41 -26.49
C ALA A 123 -9.46 3.81 -25.13
N MET A 124 -8.49 3.58 -24.24
CA MET A 124 -8.75 3.17 -22.85
C MET A 124 -9.34 4.34 -22.06
N LEU A 125 -8.79 5.54 -22.21
CA LEU A 125 -9.29 6.76 -21.55
C LEU A 125 -10.70 7.12 -22.05
N ASP A 126 -10.93 7.09 -23.36
CA ASP A 126 -12.26 7.24 -23.95
C ASP A 126 -13.29 6.24 -23.38
N LYS A 127 -12.82 5.00 -23.12
CA LYS A 127 -13.68 3.98 -22.53
C LYS A 127 -14.02 4.29 -21.08
N LEU A 128 -13.06 4.76 -20.28
CA LEU A 128 -13.29 5.17 -18.90
C LEU A 128 -14.29 6.34 -18.83
N ASP A 129 -14.16 7.34 -19.73
CA ASP A 129 -15.11 8.45 -19.79
C ASP A 129 -16.53 7.98 -20.16
N LYS A 130 -16.68 7.13 -21.18
CA LYS A 130 -17.97 6.54 -21.56
C LYS A 130 -18.62 5.71 -20.46
N LEU A 131 -17.84 5.16 -19.55
CA LEU A 131 -18.32 4.44 -18.36
C LEU A 131 -18.66 5.38 -17.20
N GLY A 132 -18.49 6.69 -17.36
CA GLY A 132 -18.80 7.69 -16.35
C GLY A 132 -17.77 7.76 -15.22
N ILE A 133 -16.56 7.23 -15.41
CA ILE A 133 -15.51 7.31 -14.40
C ILE A 133 -14.97 8.73 -14.34
N LYS A 134 -15.21 9.42 -13.23
CA LYS A 134 -14.80 10.83 -13.06
C LYS A 134 -13.54 10.97 -12.19
N HIS A 135 -13.23 9.98 -11.37
CA HIS A 135 -12.07 9.97 -10.49
C HIS A 135 -11.26 8.68 -10.69
N ALA A 136 -10.03 8.82 -11.10
CA ALA A 136 -9.10 7.71 -11.27
C ALA A 136 -7.66 8.14 -10.96
N LEU A 137 -6.89 7.21 -10.39
CA LEU A 137 -5.44 7.26 -10.33
C LEU A 137 -4.90 6.20 -11.28
N ILE A 138 -4.19 6.61 -12.32
CA ILE A 138 -3.61 5.73 -13.33
C ILE A 138 -2.12 5.59 -13.08
N ASN A 139 -1.69 4.39 -12.74
CA ASN A 139 -0.27 4.05 -12.63
C ASN A 139 0.17 3.21 -13.83
N TYR A 140 1.41 3.41 -14.28
CA TYR A 140 1.96 2.68 -15.42
C TYR A 140 3.46 2.43 -15.27
N ASN A 141 3.97 1.37 -15.90
CA ASN A 141 5.39 1.15 -16.01
C ASN A 141 5.92 1.92 -17.23
N ALA A 142 6.91 2.78 -17.00
CA ALA A 142 7.48 3.66 -18.01
C ALA A 142 8.50 2.98 -18.94
N ASN A 143 8.88 1.71 -18.67
CA ASN A 143 9.80 1.01 -19.55
C ASN A 143 9.28 0.95 -20.99
N PRO A 144 10.15 1.16 -21.99
CA PRO A 144 9.79 1.01 -23.38
C PRO A 144 9.27 -0.40 -23.63
N VAL A 145 8.16 -0.50 -24.33
CA VAL A 145 7.37 -1.65 -24.29
C VAL A 145 7.65 -2.65 -25.22
N GLN A 146 7.32 -3.64 -24.76
CA GLN A 146 6.77 -4.91 -25.19
C GLN A 146 5.33 -4.73 -25.64
N ASN A 147 5.04 -5.06 -26.89
CA ASN A 147 3.72 -5.04 -27.53
C ASN A 147 3.26 -3.66 -28.09
N GLY A 148 4.14 -2.68 -28.29
CA GLY A 148 3.82 -1.48 -29.06
C GLY A 148 2.99 -0.40 -28.37
N PHE A 149 2.67 -0.54 -27.07
CA PHE A 149 1.91 0.46 -26.33
C PHE A 149 2.77 1.16 -25.26
N ASN A 150 2.92 2.45 -25.37
CA ASN A 150 3.57 3.32 -24.39
C ASN A 150 2.61 4.42 -23.94
N VAL A 151 2.71 4.83 -22.70
CA VAL A 151 2.15 6.10 -22.27
C VAL A 151 3.03 7.21 -22.83
N ASP A 152 2.47 8.07 -23.66
CA ASP A 152 3.08 9.26 -24.23
C ASP A 152 2.51 10.55 -23.64
N LYS A 153 2.93 11.70 -24.17
CA LYS A 153 2.43 13.00 -23.71
C LYS A 153 0.93 13.20 -23.97
N ASP A 154 0.42 12.69 -25.08
CA ASP A 154 -0.99 12.84 -25.43
C ASP A 154 -1.87 12.03 -24.45
N TYR A 155 -1.43 10.83 -24.07
CA TYR A 155 -2.10 10.03 -23.06
C TYR A 155 -2.13 10.74 -21.70
N VAL A 156 -0.98 11.27 -21.25
CA VAL A 156 -0.88 11.99 -19.96
C VAL A 156 -1.78 13.24 -20.00
N HIS A 157 -1.69 14.02 -21.04
CA HIS A 157 -2.49 15.25 -21.21
C HIS A 157 -4.00 14.95 -21.22
N MET A 158 -4.42 13.92 -21.96
CA MET A 158 -5.83 13.50 -21.97
C MET A 158 -6.30 13.06 -20.58
N ALA A 159 -5.51 12.22 -19.87
CA ALA A 159 -5.86 11.78 -18.52
C ALA A 159 -5.99 12.97 -17.55
N GLU A 160 -5.07 13.93 -17.61
CA GLU A 160 -5.13 15.14 -16.80
C GLU A 160 -6.36 16.03 -17.13
N SER A 161 -6.70 16.17 -18.42
CA SER A 161 -7.86 16.94 -18.86
C SER A 161 -9.19 16.34 -18.38
N MET A 162 -9.21 15.03 -18.14
CA MET A 162 -10.32 14.30 -17.52
C MET A 162 -10.36 14.44 -15.98
N GLY A 163 -9.38 15.12 -15.37
CA GLY A 163 -9.26 15.29 -13.93
C GLY A 163 -8.56 14.15 -13.22
N TYR A 164 -7.97 13.20 -13.94
CA TYR A 164 -7.31 12.03 -13.35
C TYR A 164 -5.94 12.36 -12.78
N LEU A 165 -5.51 11.54 -11.84
CA LEU A 165 -4.12 11.41 -11.47
C LEU A 165 -3.46 10.38 -12.39
N ILE A 166 -2.23 10.70 -12.83
CA ILE A 166 -1.44 9.81 -13.66
C ILE A 166 0.02 9.89 -13.27
N GLY A 167 0.67 8.75 -13.15
CA GLY A 167 2.09 8.71 -12.82
C GLY A 167 2.77 7.39 -13.11
N PRO A 168 4.08 7.44 -13.42
CA PRO A 168 4.88 6.25 -13.61
C PRO A 168 5.19 5.54 -12.29
N TYR A 169 5.52 4.25 -12.41
CA TYR A 169 6.25 3.49 -11.41
C TYR A 169 7.74 3.83 -11.48
N ASP A 170 8.36 4.02 -10.34
CA ASP A 170 9.80 4.23 -10.21
C ASP A 170 10.38 3.46 -9.01
N ASN A 171 11.71 3.38 -8.95
CA ASN A 171 12.42 2.64 -7.92
C ASN A 171 13.79 3.30 -7.64
N PHE A 172 14.10 3.52 -6.36
CA PHE A 172 15.34 4.14 -5.93
C PHE A 172 16.24 3.20 -5.11
N ASP A 173 15.82 1.96 -4.87
CA ASP A 173 16.57 1.01 -4.04
C ASP A 173 17.49 0.09 -4.84
N ASN A 174 17.39 0.09 -6.18
CA ASN A 174 18.17 -0.81 -7.04
C ASN A 174 18.90 -0.08 -8.15
N ALA A 175 20.08 -0.58 -8.52
CA ALA A 175 20.82 -0.17 -9.71
C ALA A 175 21.27 -1.38 -10.52
N LEU A 176 21.06 -1.30 -11.84
CA LEU A 176 21.59 -2.30 -12.78
C LEU A 176 22.95 -1.88 -13.32
N ASN A 177 23.77 -2.87 -13.66
CA ASN A 177 24.98 -2.61 -14.41
C ASN A 177 24.64 -1.86 -15.71
N PRO A 178 25.18 -0.65 -15.96
CA PRO A 178 24.83 0.17 -17.13
C PRO A 178 25.03 -0.52 -18.48
N LYS A 179 25.94 -1.51 -18.55
CA LYS A 179 26.18 -2.30 -19.78
C LYS A 179 25.10 -3.38 -20.02
N LYS A 180 24.27 -3.67 -19.03
CA LYS A 180 23.25 -4.74 -19.06
C LYS A 180 21.86 -4.23 -18.62
N SER A 181 21.70 -2.92 -18.49
CA SER A 181 20.43 -2.34 -18.05
C SER A 181 19.37 -2.48 -19.15
N ASP A 182 18.26 -3.05 -18.79
CA ASP A 182 17.06 -3.28 -19.60
C ASP A 182 15.81 -2.64 -18.96
N ASN A 183 16.03 -1.80 -17.95
CA ASN A 183 14.97 -1.14 -17.19
C ASN A 183 15.37 0.31 -16.87
N ILE A 184 14.57 1.28 -17.31
CA ILE A 184 14.86 2.70 -17.13
C ILE A 184 14.78 3.15 -15.68
N THR A 185 13.91 2.54 -14.86
CA THR A 185 13.75 2.87 -13.45
C THR A 185 14.96 2.43 -12.60
N LEU A 186 15.75 1.49 -13.11
CA LEU A 186 16.96 0.96 -12.47
C LEU A 186 18.24 1.41 -13.19
N GLY A 187 18.11 2.31 -14.18
CA GLY A 187 19.20 2.85 -14.98
C GLY A 187 19.76 4.11 -14.37
N TRP A 188 20.94 4.02 -13.77
CA TRP A 188 21.63 5.14 -13.16
C TRP A 188 22.87 5.55 -13.96
N PRO A 189 23.40 6.78 -13.80
CA PRO A 189 24.65 7.21 -14.41
C PRO A 189 25.79 6.23 -14.14
N LYS A 190 26.65 6.01 -15.14
CA LYS A 190 27.73 4.98 -15.08
C LYS A 190 28.65 5.12 -13.87
N TYR A 191 28.89 6.34 -13.40
CA TYR A 191 29.78 6.60 -12.26
C TYR A 191 29.17 6.20 -10.90
N LEU A 192 27.86 5.91 -10.86
CA LEU A 192 27.22 5.35 -9.66
C LEU A 192 27.38 3.83 -9.56
N TRP A 193 27.72 3.16 -10.66
CA TRP A 193 27.91 1.73 -10.68
C TRP A 193 29.40 1.35 -10.77
N PRO A 194 29.94 0.51 -9.85
CA PRO A 194 29.30 -0.07 -8.67
C PRO A 194 29.49 0.79 -7.41
N GLU A 195 29.94 2.04 -7.54
CA GLU A 195 30.42 2.90 -6.46
C GLU A 195 29.36 3.25 -5.44
N ALA A 196 28.10 3.38 -5.87
CA ALA A 196 26.99 3.70 -4.99
C ALA A 196 26.22 2.45 -4.49
N CYS A 197 26.72 1.25 -4.74
CA CYS A 197 26.13 0.02 -4.26
C CYS A 197 26.37 -0.15 -2.75
N ILE A 198 25.34 -0.60 -2.03
CA ILE A 198 25.45 -0.98 -0.61
C ILE A 198 26.48 -2.10 -0.45
N ARG A 199 27.29 -2.01 0.60
CA ARG A 199 28.24 -3.04 0.99
C ARG A 199 27.89 -3.65 2.32
N ASP A 200 28.01 -4.96 2.39
CA ASP A 200 27.87 -5.70 3.65
C ASP A 200 29.08 -5.49 4.59
N VAL A 201 29.03 -6.07 5.78
CA VAL A 201 30.08 -5.99 6.80
C VAL A 201 31.43 -6.53 6.33
N ASN A 202 31.46 -7.40 5.32
CA ASN A 202 32.69 -7.96 4.72
C ASN A 202 33.19 -7.11 3.53
N GLY A 203 32.50 -6.01 3.19
CA GLY A 203 32.81 -5.15 2.05
C GLY A 203 32.30 -5.67 0.71
N SER A 204 31.53 -6.76 0.68
CA SER A 204 30.95 -7.30 -0.52
C SER A 204 29.71 -6.48 -0.95
N ILE A 205 29.49 -6.37 -2.26
CA ILE A 205 28.30 -5.67 -2.78
C ILE A 205 27.04 -6.47 -2.45
N LEU A 206 26.06 -5.80 -1.86
CA LEU A 206 24.76 -6.38 -1.61
C LEU A 206 24.00 -6.52 -2.95
N THR A 207 23.82 -7.77 -3.38
CA THR A 207 23.12 -8.08 -4.64
C THR A 207 21.68 -7.64 -4.59
N GLY A 208 21.22 -6.95 -5.64
CA GLY A 208 19.87 -6.43 -5.75
C GLY A 208 18.79 -7.49 -5.99
N TYR A 209 17.56 -7.03 -6.12
CA TYR A 209 16.38 -7.88 -6.28
C TYR A 209 16.54 -8.89 -7.44
N ALA A 210 16.08 -10.11 -7.20
CA ALA A 210 16.15 -11.24 -8.13
C ALA A 210 17.58 -11.58 -8.63
N ASN A 211 18.60 -11.34 -7.80
CA ASN A 211 20.01 -11.52 -8.10
C ASN A 211 20.49 -10.64 -9.29
N ARG A 212 19.89 -9.45 -9.44
CA ARG A 212 20.23 -8.52 -10.51
C ARG A 212 20.76 -7.21 -9.95
N GLY A 213 21.87 -6.74 -10.50
CA GLY A 213 22.47 -5.48 -10.07
C GLY A 213 22.85 -5.46 -8.59
N CYS A 214 22.62 -4.34 -7.95
CA CYS A 214 22.85 -4.17 -6.51
C CYS A 214 21.74 -3.34 -5.86
N TYR A 215 21.62 -3.44 -4.54
CA TYR A 215 20.91 -2.42 -3.78
C TYR A 215 21.72 -1.14 -3.74
N LEU A 216 21.03 -0.01 -4.01
CA LEU A 216 21.61 1.32 -4.13
C LEU A 216 21.59 2.05 -2.79
N SER A 217 22.72 2.58 -2.37
CA SER A 217 22.84 3.33 -1.12
C SER A 217 22.14 4.69 -1.23
N SER A 218 21.14 4.90 -0.40
CA SER A 218 20.46 6.21 -0.31
C SER A 218 21.42 7.31 0.17
N GLU A 219 22.41 6.96 0.99
CA GLU A 219 23.45 7.89 1.44
C GLU A 219 24.41 8.26 0.31
N ALA A 220 24.81 7.31 -0.54
CA ALA A 220 25.61 7.60 -1.72
C ALA A 220 24.92 8.58 -2.68
N LEU A 221 23.61 8.47 -2.85
CA LEU A 221 22.80 9.41 -3.63
C LEU A 221 22.74 10.79 -2.93
N ARG A 222 22.41 10.83 -1.63
CA ARG A 222 22.29 12.06 -0.87
C ARG A 222 23.57 12.89 -0.88
N LEU A 223 24.72 12.26 -0.61
CA LEU A 223 26.02 12.94 -0.57
C LEU A 223 26.41 13.59 -1.92
N ARG A 224 25.90 13.05 -3.00
CA ARG A 224 26.21 13.53 -4.38
C ARG A 224 25.14 14.48 -4.93
N GLU A 225 23.98 14.59 -4.28
CA GLU A 225 22.82 15.29 -4.85
C GLU A 225 23.07 16.79 -5.05
N SER A 226 23.77 17.46 -4.13
CA SER A 226 24.07 18.89 -4.24
C SER A 226 24.87 19.24 -5.49
N LYS A 227 25.75 18.34 -5.96
CA LYS A 227 26.63 18.55 -7.10
C LYS A 227 26.11 17.91 -8.38
N GLU A 228 25.67 16.67 -8.29
CA GLU A 228 25.38 15.82 -9.43
C GLU A 228 23.89 15.74 -9.77
N LYS A 229 23.01 16.13 -8.82
CA LYS A 229 21.56 16.17 -8.95
C LYS A 229 20.96 14.83 -9.47
N ASN A 230 21.50 13.71 -8.99
CA ASN A 230 21.12 12.40 -9.48
C ASN A 230 19.63 12.09 -9.24
N ILE A 231 19.12 12.39 -8.04
CA ILE A 231 17.71 12.18 -7.68
C ILE A 231 16.83 13.14 -8.49
N ALA A 232 17.16 14.43 -8.52
CA ALA A 232 16.38 15.43 -9.25
C ALA A 232 16.30 15.11 -10.74
N ASN A 233 17.44 14.81 -11.38
CA ASN A 233 17.50 14.49 -12.82
C ASN A 233 16.74 13.19 -13.15
N HIS A 234 16.81 12.18 -12.26
CA HIS A 234 16.08 10.93 -12.46
C HIS A 234 14.56 11.16 -12.40
N ILE A 235 14.08 11.91 -11.40
CA ILE A 235 12.68 12.29 -11.28
C ILE A 235 12.21 13.09 -12.49
N GLU A 236 12.98 14.08 -12.93
CA GLU A 236 12.65 14.90 -14.12
C GLU A 236 12.56 14.06 -15.40
N ALA A 237 13.46 13.11 -15.57
CA ALA A 237 13.42 12.19 -16.71
C ALA A 237 12.16 11.29 -16.68
N MET A 238 11.77 10.78 -15.50
CA MET A 238 10.57 9.97 -15.34
C MET A 238 9.28 10.76 -15.60
N LEU A 239 9.25 12.04 -15.24
CA LEU A 239 8.10 12.94 -15.38
C LEU A 239 8.11 13.79 -16.67
N ALA A 240 8.96 13.48 -17.64
CA ALA A 240 9.11 14.27 -18.86
C ALA A 240 7.83 14.36 -19.73
N LYS A 241 6.80 13.59 -19.40
CA LYS A 241 5.50 13.61 -20.09
C LYS A 241 4.49 14.56 -19.46
N GLY A 242 4.76 15.11 -18.27
CA GLY A 242 3.87 16.02 -17.55
C GLY A 242 3.04 15.36 -16.46
N ASP A 243 3.44 14.18 -16.00
CA ASP A 243 2.73 13.42 -14.95
C ASP A 243 2.55 14.23 -13.65
N ASN A 244 1.39 14.06 -12.99
CA ASN A 244 1.02 14.75 -11.74
C ASN A 244 1.09 13.85 -10.49
N SER A 245 1.46 12.59 -10.68
CA SER A 245 1.64 11.59 -9.63
C SER A 245 2.94 10.81 -9.85
N LEU A 246 3.43 10.15 -8.80
CA LEU A 246 4.56 9.23 -8.87
C LEU A 246 4.34 8.09 -7.88
N PHE A 247 4.57 6.86 -8.30
CA PHE A 247 4.57 5.69 -7.44
C PHE A 247 6.00 5.18 -7.25
N LEU A 248 6.47 5.18 -6.00
CA LEU A 248 7.77 4.62 -5.64
C LEU A 248 7.61 3.21 -5.08
N ASP A 249 8.29 2.27 -5.73
CA ASP A 249 8.46 0.93 -5.18
C ASP A 249 9.44 0.96 -4.00
N TYR A 250 9.10 0.28 -2.93
CA TYR A 250 9.99 0.00 -1.81
C TYR A 250 10.40 1.20 -0.91
N ASP A 251 10.24 2.45 -1.33
CA ASP A 251 10.70 3.61 -0.52
C ASP A 251 10.01 3.71 0.85
N ALA A 252 8.73 3.32 0.93
CA ALA A 252 7.95 3.30 2.16
C ALA A 252 7.86 1.91 2.81
N ALA A 253 8.78 0.99 2.48
CA ALA A 253 8.80 -0.40 2.93
C ALA A 253 10.08 -0.77 3.69
N TYR A 254 10.09 -1.94 4.30
CA TYR A 254 11.27 -2.61 4.86
C TYR A 254 11.92 -3.57 3.85
N PRO A 255 13.22 -3.90 4.01
CA PRO A 255 14.11 -3.46 5.08
C PRO A 255 14.68 -2.05 4.87
N LEU A 256 15.07 -1.43 5.97
CA LEU A 256 16.01 -0.32 5.97
C LEU A 256 17.43 -0.89 5.95
N TYR A 257 18.31 -0.29 5.17
CA TYR A 257 19.65 -0.85 4.94
C TYR A 257 20.72 -0.21 5.82
N GLU A 258 21.68 -1.02 6.23
CA GLU A 258 22.98 -0.58 6.68
C GLU A 258 23.98 -0.70 5.53
N ASP A 259 24.87 0.29 5.40
CA ASP A 259 25.92 0.29 4.39
C ASP A 259 27.30 0.42 5.06
N TYR A 260 28.12 -0.57 4.86
CA TYR A 260 29.47 -0.61 5.43
C TYR A 260 30.55 -0.08 4.46
N SER A 261 30.15 0.63 3.40
CA SER A 261 31.06 1.33 2.53
C SER A 261 31.90 2.35 3.31
N LYS A 262 33.18 2.45 2.99
CA LYS A 262 34.05 3.51 3.56
C LYS A 262 33.73 4.91 3.02
N GLN A 263 33.09 5.00 1.86
CA GLN A 263 32.81 6.25 1.15
C GLN A 263 31.44 6.84 1.51
N HIS A 264 30.48 5.98 1.85
CA HIS A 264 29.11 6.36 2.19
C HIS A 264 28.53 5.43 3.27
N PRO A 265 29.19 5.37 4.46
CA PRO A 265 28.69 4.55 5.54
C PRO A 265 27.30 5.03 5.97
N MET A 266 26.37 4.10 6.17
CA MET A 266 24.98 4.42 6.45
C MET A 266 24.42 3.47 7.48
N THR A 267 23.74 4.00 8.48
CA THR A 267 22.91 3.23 9.40
C THR A 267 21.47 3.11 8.86
N SER A 268 20.69 2.16 9.36
CA SER A 268 19.27 2.02 9.01
C SER A 268 18.47 3.31 9.31
N VAL A 269 18.82 4.06 10.36
CA VAL A 269 18.23 5.36 10.68
C VAL A 269 18.53 6.39 9.60
N GLN A 270 19.76 6.42 9.11
CA GLN A 270 20.14 7.32 8.02
C GLN A 270 19.42 6.94 6.72
N ASP A 271 19.30 5.63 6.41
CA ASP A 271 18.52 5.18 5.26
C ASP A 271 17.07 5.65 5.35
N LEU A 272 16.41 5.48 6.51
CA LEU A 272 15.08 5.99 6.77
C LEU A 272 14.98 7.50 6.49
N ASN A 273 15.89 8.28 7.07
CA ASN A 273 15.89 9.75 6.92
C ASN A 273 16.12 10.17 5.47
N ASN A 274 17.02 9.51 4.76
CA ASN A 274 17.31 9.77 3.35
C ASN A 274 16.10 9.47 2.47
N ARG A 275 15.38 8.36 2.73
CA ARG A 275 14.13 8.03 2.03
C ARG A 275 13.04 9.06 2.31
N LEU A 276 12.85 9.46 3.57
CA LEU A 276 11.89 10.50 3.95
C LEU A 276 12.21 11.84 3.31
N GLU A 277 13.47 12.26 3.26
CA GLU A 277 13.91 13.49 2.61
C GLU A 277 13.61 13.47 1.10
N ARG A 278 13.93 12.37 0.42
CA ARG A 278 13.60 12.16 -0.99
C ARG A 278 12.09 12.21 -1.25
N MET A 279 11.30 11.52 -0.44
CA MET A 279 9.85 11.53 -0.56
C MET A 279 9.25 12.92 -0.31
N ARG A 280 9.77 13.70 0.67
CA ARG A 280 9.37 15.10 0.87
C ARG A 280 9.74 15.99 -0.31
N TYR A 281 10.91 15.80 -0.90
CA TYR A 281 11.28 16.52 -2.10
C TYR A 281 10.27 16.28 -3.24
N ILE A 282 9.83 15.05 -3.43
CA ILE A 282 8.85 14.68 -4.45
C ILE A 282 7.46 15.27 -4.12
N SER A 283 6.96 15.05 -2.91
CA SER A 283 5.60 15.45 -2.53
C SER A 283 5.46 16.96 -2.31
N SER A 284 6.41 17.57 -1.59
CA SER A 284 6.28 18.97 -1.14
C SER A 284 6.97 19.96 -2.10
N THR A 285 8.14 19.61 -2.68
CA THR A 285 8.86 20.52 -3.58
C THR A 285 8.40 20.37 -5.03
N LYS A 286 8.31 19.14 -5.53
CA LYS A 286 7.82 18.86 -6.90
C LYS A 286 6.29 18.88 -7.00
N LYS A 287 5.57 18.89 -5.87
CA LYS A 287 4.10 18.91 -5.80
C LYS A 287 3.42 17.74 -6.52
N LEU A 288 4.05 16.57 -6.49
CA LEU A 288 3.48 15.34 -7.04
C LEU A 288 2.62 14.64 -5.99
N VAL A 289 1.55 13.99 -6.44
CA VAL A 289 0.81 13.07 -5.58
C VAL A 289 1.62 11.79 -5.47
N LEU A 290 2.28 11.62 -4.32
CA LEU A 290 3.21 10.55 -4.09
C LEU A 290 2.54 9.33 -3.48
N GLY A 291 2.74 8.18 -4.09
CA GLY A 291 2.39 6.88 -3.55
C GLY A 291 3.60 5.96 -3.40
N SER A 292 3.43 4.90 -2.62
CA SER A 292 4.45 3.86 -2.48
C SER A 292 3.86 2.49 -2.19
N GLU A 293 4.69 1.46 -2.25
CA GLU A 293 4.34 0.11 -1.85
C GLU A 293 4.26 0.04 -0.31
N THR A 294 3.32 -0.72 0.22
CA THR A 294 3.07 -1.04 1.65
C THR A 294 2.74 0.11 2.59
N GLY A 295 3.29 1.30 2.46
CA GLY A 295 2.95 2.48 3.27
C GLY A 295 3.10 2.28 4.78
N LEU A 296 4.31 1.96 5.24
CA LEU A 296 4.59 1.80 6.67
C LEU A 296 4.31 3.09 7.45
N ALA A 297 3.98 2.98 8.73
CA ALA A 297 3.57 4.10 9.58
C ALA A 297 4.50 5.31 9.53
N TRP A 298 5.82 5.09 9.48
CA TRP A 298 6.81 6.17 9.41
C TRP A 298 6.75 6.98 8.10
N SER A 299 6.18 6.43 7.04
CA SER A 299 6.03 7.11 5.74
C SER A 299 4.72 7.90 5.61
N ALA A 300 3.75 7.67 6.50
CA ALA A 300 2.41 8.23 6.40
C ALA A 300 2.39 9.77 6.31
N GLY A 301 3.37 10.44 6.89
CA GLY A 301 3.49 11.90 6.82
C GLY A 301 3.88 12.46 5.43
N VAL A 302 4.40 11.63 4.52
CA VAL A 302 4.98 12.10 3.25
C VAL A 302 4.31 11.51 2.01
N ILE A 303 3.67 10.33 2.10
CA ILE A 303 2.91 9.73 1.00
C ILE A 303 1.43 10.10 1.11
N ALA A 304 0.74 10.18 -0.03
CA ALA A 304 -0.70 10.44 -0.07
C ALA A 304 -1.52 9.15 -0.26
N TYR A 305 -0.92 8.14 -0.87
CA TYR A 305 -1.55 6.81 -1.04
C TYR A 305 -0.51 5.69 -0.96
N ASN A 306 -0.99 4.46 -0.76
CA ASN A 306 -0.15 3.28 -0.85
C ASN A 306 -0.88 2.10 -1.48
N ASN A 307 -0.11 1.14 -1.98
CA ASN A 307 -0.60 -0.14 -2.46
C ASN A 307 -0.04 -1.25 -1.57
N GLY A 308 -0.83 -1.73 -0.60
CA GLY A 308 -0.44 -2.89 0.19
C GLY A 308 -0.62 -2.83 1.70
N ALA A 309 -1.09 -1.70 2.27
CA ALA A 309 -1.35 -1.65 3.70
C ALA A 309 -2.59 -2.48 4.12
N PHE A 310 -3.49 -2.79 3.20
CA PHE A 310 -4.67 -3.62 3.47
C PHE A 310 -4.32 -5.05 3.90
N LEU A 311 -3.22 -5.63 3.41
CA LEU A 311 -2.80 -6.99 3.75
C LEU A 311 -1.60 -6.99 4.70
N THR A 312 -1.75 -7.70 5.81
CA THR A 312 -0.74 -7.85 6.86
C THR A 312 0.39 -8.83 6.53
N PHE A 313 0.25 -9.67 5.51
CA PHE A 313 1.17 -10.77 5.21
C PHE A 313 1.98 -10.58 3.92
N SER A 314 2.38 -9.34 3.59
CA SER A 314 3.10 -9.07 2.35
C SER A 314 4.39 -9.90 2.19
N GLN A 315 5.12 -10.18 3.27
CA GLN A 315 6.34 -11.02 3.21
C GLN A 315 6.05 -12.51 3.09
N ALA A 316 4.94 -13.00 3.68
CA ALA A 316 4.52 -14.40 3.53
C ALA A 316 3.91 -14.67 2.16
N PHE A 317 3.45 -13.63 1.46
CA PHE A 317 2.81 -13.73 0.17
C PHE A 317 3.78 -14.17 -0.94
N TRP A 318 4.95 -13.58 -1.01
CA TRP A 318 5.94 -13.87 -2.05
C TRP A 318 6.40 -15.34 -2.10
N PRO A 319 6.68 -16.04 -0.98
CA PRO A 319 6.99 -17.47 -1.02
C PRO A 319 5.87 -18.31 -1.62
N ILE A 320 4.60 -18.02 -1.27
CA ILE A 320 3.44 -18.74 -1.81
C ILE A 320 3.36 -18.57 -3.33
N PHE A 321 3.58 -17.36 -3.85
CA PHE A 321 3.62 -17.11 -5.28
C PHE A 321 4.85 -17.71 -5.97
N GLN A 322 5.99 -17.79 -5.30
CA GLN A 322 7.22 -18.35 -5.83
C GLN A 322 7.18 -19.90 -5.91
N GLU A 323 6.46 -20.56 -5.01
CA GLU A 323 6.28 -22.01 -5.02
C GLU A 323 5.47 -22.50 -6.22
N ASP A 324 4.48 -21.74 -6.67
CA ASP A 324 3.69 -22.05 -7.85
C ASP A 324 4.27 -21.46 -9.15
N LYS A 325 5.46 -21.93 -9.52
CA LYS A 325 6.17 -21.48 -10.73
C LYS A 325 5.39 -21.69 -12.03
N LYS A 326 4.36 -22.56 -12.07
CA LYS A 326 3.55 -22.79 -13.26
C LYS A 326 2.47 -21.72 -13.43
N GLN A 327 1.86 -21.29 -12.34
CA GLN A 327 0.83 -20.24 -12.34
C GLN A 327 1.43 -18.84 -12.19
N PHE A 328 2.52 -18.73 -11.44
CA PHE A 328 3.14 -17.47 -11.07
C PHE A 328 4.61 -17.46 -11.47
N ARG A 329 4.88 -17.25 -12.73
CA ARG A 329 6.24 -17.01 -13.19
C ARG A 329 6.66 -15.58 -12.82
N LEU A 330 7.04 -15.37 -11.57
CA LEU A 330 7.84 -14.23 -11.16
C LEU A 330 9.28 -14.46 -11.62
N GLY A 331 9.50 -14.36 -12.88
CA GLY A 331 10.83 -14.42 -13.47
C GLY A 331 11.05 -13.14 -14.25
N TRP A 332 12.02 -12.37 -13.87
CA TRP A 332 12.56 -11.33 -14.72
C TRP A 332 13.40 -11.99 -15.83
N PRO A 333 13.30 -11.65 -17.09
CA PRO A 333 12.81 -10.45 -17.72
C PRO A 333 11.35 -10.56 -18.16
N ILE A 334 10.69 -9.45 -18.17
CA ILE A 334 9.50 -8.94 -18.87
C ILE A 334 8.37 -9.93 -19.31
N LYS A 335 8.63 -11.19 -19.67
CA LYS A 335 7.57 -12.21 -19.89
C LYS A 335 6.78 -12.54 -18.62
N ALA A 336 7.32 -12.17 -17.47
CA ALA A 336 6.73 -12.39 -16.15
C ALA A 336 5.61 -11.42 -15.78
N LEU A 337 5.58 -10.20 -16.33
CA LEU A 337 4.50 -9.25 -16.08
C LEU A 337 3.11 -9.82 -16.39
N ARG A 338 3.00 -10.76 -17.32
CA ARG A 338 1.75 -11.46 -17.59
C ARG A 338 1.21 -12.24 -16.39
N ALA A 339 2.08 -12.68 -15.48
CA ALA A 339 1.67 -13.41 -14.29
C ALA A 339 0.94 -12.51 -13.29
N LEU A 340 1.30 -11.22 -13.18
CA LEU A 340 0.60 -10.25 -12.34
C LEU A 340 -0.86 -10.07 -12.75
N PHE A 341 -1.18 -10.30 -14.04
CA PHE A 341 -2.49 -10.03 -14.62
C PHE A 341 -3.34 -11.28 -14.85
N LYS A 342 -2.79 -12.48 -14.62
CA LYS A 342 -3.56 -13.71 -14.74
C LYS A 342 -4.30 -14.01 -13.44
N PRO A 343 -5.53 -14.52 -13.51
CA PRO A 343 -6.20 -15.10 -12.34
C PRO A 343 -5.33 -16.19 -11.70
N TYR A 344 -5.37 -16.24 -10.39
CA TYR A 344 -4.64 -17.19 -9.56
C TYR A 344 -5.59 -17.94 -8.63
N ASN A 345 -5.45 -19.24 -8.56
CA ASN A 345 -6.17 -20.07 -7.59
C ASN A 345 -5.32 -20.15 -6.32
N ALA A 346 -5.55 -19.23 -5.40
CA ALA A 346 -4.84 -19.19 -4.13
C ALA A 346 -5.24 -20.38 -3.25
N PRO A 347 -4.31 -20.92 -2.43
CA PRO A 347 -4.64 -21.92 -1.43
C PRO A 347 -5.72 -21.43 -0.45
N ASP A 348 -6.58 -22.34 0.01
CA ASP A 348 -7.66 -21.99 0.95
C ASP A 348 -7.14 -21.34 2.24
N GLU A 349 -5.99 -21.79 2.73
CA GLU A 349 -5.31 -21.20 3.91
C GLU A 349 -4.97 -19.72 3.68
N PHE A 350 -4.51 -19.37 2.48
CA PHE A 350 -4.22 -17.98 2.12
C PHE A 350 -5.51 -17.14 2.07
N ILE A 351 -6.57 -17.68 1.43
CA ILE A 351 -7.88 -17.02 1.36
C ILE A 351 -8.45 -16.81 2.77
N HIS A 352 -8.38 -17.85 3.60
CA HIS A 352 -8.87 -17.81 4.97
C HIS A 352 -8.12 -16.76 5.80
N ALA A 353 -6.79 -16.76 5.77
CA ALA A 353 -5.97 -15.84 6.55
C ALA A 353 -6.17 -14.37 6.14
N ASN A 354 -6.36 -14.10 4.85
CA ASN A 354 -6.38 -12.73 4.34
C ASN A 354 -7.79 -12.15 4.14
N TYR A 355 -8.78 -12.98 3.84
CA TYR A 355 -10.11 -12.51 3.43
C TYR A 355 -11.27 -13.03 4.29
N ASN A 356 -11.02 -13.81 5.36
CA ASN A 356 -12.10 -14.20 6.25
C ASN A 356 -12.52 -13.00 7.13
N PRO A 357 -13.74 -12.46 6.95
CA PRO A 357 -14.17 -11.24 7.64
C PRO A 357 -14.19 -11.38 9.17
N ARG A 358 -14.34 -12.61 9.70
CA ARG A 358 -14.34 -12.85 11.16
C ARG A 358 -13.06 -12.44 11.87
N TYR A 359 -11.94 -12.43 11.12
CA TYR A 359 -10.60 -12.14 11.66
C TYR A 359 -10.00 -10.85 11.11
N ARG A 360 -10.72 -10.14 10.25
CA ARG A 360 -10.29 -8.85 9.69
C ARG A 360 -10.75 -7.70 10.56
N LEU A 361 -9.82 -6.80 10.87
CA LEU A 361 -10.05 -5.54 11.57
C LEU A 361 -9.47 -4.40 10.74
N PRO A 362 -10.12 -3.23 10.66
CA PRO A 362 -9.64 -2.06 9.92
C PRO A 362 -8.56 -1.29 10.69
N LEU A 363 -7.54 -1.99 11.24
CA LEU A 363 -6.57 -1.35 12.14
C LEU A 363 -5.77 -0.24 11.47
N TYR A 364 -5.38 -0.43 10.19
CA TYR A 364 -4.65 0.59 9.44
C TYR A 364 -5.53 1.80 9.16
N GLU A 365 -6.78 1.58 8.79
CA GLU A 365 -7.76 2.63 8.51
C GLU A 365 -8.16 3.39 9.77
N VAL A 366 -8.24 2.74 10.93
CA VAL A 366 -8.45 3.44 12.23
C VAL A 366 -7.33 4.44 12.48
N VAL A 367 -6.09 4.07 12.17
CA VAL A 367 -4.94 4.96 12.38
C VAL A 367 -4.83 6.00 11.28
N PHE A 368 -4.96 5.63 10.00
CA PHE A 368 -4.50 6.43 8.87
C PHE A 368 -5.54 6.73 7.79
N HIS A 369 -6.82 6.37 7.92
CA HIS A 369 -7.82 6.57 6.87
C HIS A 369 -7.88 8.02 6.35
N ASP A 370 -7.83 8.99 7.23
CA ASP A 370 -7.81 10.43 6.93
C ASP A 370 -6.39 11.01 6.78
N SER A 371 -5.39 10.14 6.62
CA SER A 371 -3.99 10.50 6.42
C SER A 371 -3.43 9.96 5.10
N VAL A 372 -3.66 8.69 4.81
CA VAL A 372 -3.13 7.99 3.62
C VAL A 372 -4.22 7.10 3.03
N ILE A 373 -4.49 7.26 1.74
CA ILE A 373 -5.41 6.36 1.04
C ILE A 373 -4.70 5.04 0.77
N SER A 374 -5.14 3.96 1.42
CA SER A 374 -4.56 2.64 1.24
C SER A 374 -5.37 1.77 0.28
N THR A 375 -4.71 0.86 -0.40
CA THR A 375 -5.36 -0.16 -1.21
C THR A 375 -4.81 -1.54 -0.87
N ASP A 376 -5.27 -2.54 -1.57
CA ASP A 376 -4.59 -3.82 -1.67
C ASP A 376 -3.31 -3.70 -2.52
N ARG A 377 -2.48 -4.74 -2.55
CA ARG A 377 -1.34 -4.80 -3.47
C ARG A 377 -1.80 -4.96 -4.92
N SER A 378 -1.03 -4.41 -5.87
CA SER A 378 -1.32 -4.57 -7.31
C SER A 378 -1.33 -6.03 -7.74
N GLU A 379 -0.50 -6.87 -7.12
CA GLU A 379 -0.44 -8.32 -7.34
C GLU A 379 -1.70 -9.06 -6.88
N LEU A 380 -2.47 -8.44 -6.00
CA LEU A 380 -3.75 -8.91 -5.48
C LEU A 380 -4.93 -8.10 -6.02
N SER A 381 -4.77 -7.50 -7.19
CA SER A 381 -5.83 -6.71 -7.83
C SER A 381 -7.18 -7.46 -7.89
N GLU A 382 -8.25 -6.73 -8.19
CA GLU A 382 -9.63 -7.24 -8.12
C GLU A 382 -9.89 -8.50 -8.95
N LEU A 383 -9.13 -8.71 -10.01
CA LEU A 383 -9.28 -9.85 -10.91
C LEU A 383 -8.27 -10.97 -10.65
N LYS A 384 -7.44 -10.84 -9.60
CA LYS A 384 -6.35 -11.79 -9.37
C LYS A 384 -6.82 -13.11 -8.74
N ILE A 385 -7.58 -13.03 -7.65
CA ILE A 385 -8.12 -14.20 -6.95
C ILE A 385 -9.64 -14.11 -7.01
N LEU A 386 -10.22 -14.67 -8.06
CA LEU A 386 -11.66 -14.52 -8.35
C LEU A 386 -12.55 -15.05 -7.23
N ALA A 387 -12.11 -16.09 -6.51
CA ALA A 387 -12.85 -16.65 -5.37
C ALA A 387 -13.03 -15.64 -4.21
N THR A 388 -12.19 -14.62 -4.12
CA THR A 388 -12.27 -13.61 -3.05
C THR A 388 -13.00 -12.34 -3.47
N ARG A 389 -13.35 -12.17 -4.74
CA ARG A 389 -13.86 -10.92 -5.32
C ARG A 389 -15.03 -10.33 -4.53
N GLN A 390 -16.01 -11.17 -4.17
CA GLN A 390 -17.20 -10.71 -3.42
C GLN A 390 -16.85 -10.24 -2.00
N VAL A 391 -16.16 -11.08 -1.23
CA VAL A 391 -15.79 -10.74 0.16
C VAL A 391 -14.82 -9.58 0.20
N LYS A 392 -13.90 -9.51 -0.76
CA LYS A 392 -12.93 -8.41 -0.89
C LYS A 392 -13.64 -7.08 -1.15
N ALA A 393 -14.60 -7.05 -2.09
CA ALA A 393 -15.36 -5.84 -2.38
C ALA A 393 -16.18 -5.37 -1.17
N LEU A 394 -16.74 -6.28 -0.36
CA LEU A 394 -17.43 -5.93 0.88
C LEU A 394 -16.46 -5.35 1.90
N LEU A 395 -15.29 -5.96 2.12
CA LEU A 395 -14.27 -5.47 3.06
C LEU A 395 -13.73 -4.09 2.63
N GLN A 396 -13.42 -3.91 1.35
CA GLN A 396 -12.92 -2.64 0.82
C GLN A 396 -13.94 -1.51 1.02
N ASN A 397 -15.22 -1.74 0.70
CA ASN A 397 -16.24 -0.74 0.93
C ASN A 397 -16.50 -0.52 2.42
N LEU A 398 -16.53 -1.57 3.26
CA LEU A 398 -16.69 -1.44 4.70
C LEU A 398 -15.58 -0.58 5.34
N TYR A 399 -14.35 -0.71 4.84
CA TYR A 399 -13.19 0.06 5.31
C TYR A 399 -13.00 1.37 4.54
N ASN A 400 -13.86 1.62 3.55
CA ASN A 400 -13.84 2.79 2.66
C ASN A 400 -12.47 3.00 1.98
N ILE A 401 -11.88 1.92 1.48
CA ILE A 401 -10.64 1.93 0.71
C ILE A 401 -10.90 1.65 -0.77
N PRO A 402 -10.18 2.30 -1.70
CA PRO A 402 -10.39 2.10 -3.12
C PRO A 402 -9.96 0.69 -3.58
N PRO A 403 -10.69 0.09 -4.53
CA PRO A 403 -10.24 -1.10 -5.19
C PRO A 403 -9.04 -0.81 -6.09
N ILE A 404 -8.18 -1.82 -6.27
CA ILE A 404 -7.05 -1.74 -7.18
C ILE A 404 -7.27 -2.62 -8.41
N TRP A 405 -7.20 -2.01 -9.56
CA TRP A 405 -7.43 -2.66 -10.83
C TRP A 405 -6.15 -2.77 -11.64
N VAL A 406 -5.91 -3.91 -12.24
CA VAL A 406 -4.82 -4.10 -13.22
C VAL A 406 -5.47 -4.44 -14.55
N LEU A 407 -5.45 -3.49 -15.49
CA LEU A 407 -6.31 -3.52 -16.68
C LEU A 407 -5.56 -3.26 -17.98
N ASP A 408 -5.98 -4.00 -19.00
CA ASP A 408 -5.96 -3.59 -20.41
C ASP A 408 -7.39 -3.28 -20.89
N LYS A 409 -7.53 -2.66 -22.04
CA LYS A 409 -8.84 -2.31 -22.58
C LYS A 409 -9.72 -3.54 -22.79
N LYS A 410 -9.14 -4.62 -23.29
CA LYS A 410 -9.86 -5.90 -23.49
C LYS A 410 -10.44 -6.48 -22.21
N THR A 411 -9.72 -6.36 -21.11
CA THR A 411 -10.19 -6.79 -19.79
C THR A 411 -11.30 -5.88 -19.29
N LEU A 412 -11.15 -4.57 -19.43
CA LEU A 412 -12.19 -3.60 -19.05
C LEU A 412 -13.49 -3.84 -19.83
N ASP A 413 -13.43 -4.11 -21.15
CA ASP A 413 -14.60 -4.41 -21.96
C ASP A 413 -15.41 -5.63 -21.43
N LYS A 414 -14.73 -6.61 -20.84
CA LYS A 414 -15.38 -7.80 -20.27
C LYS A 414 -16.06 -7.54 -18.93
N ILE A 415 -15.55 -6.63 -18.15
CA ILE A 415 -16.01 -6.38 -16.76
C ILE A 415 -16.75 -5.06 -16.62
N GLN A 416 -16.98 -4.33 -17.69
CA GLN A 416 -17.44 -2.93 -17.67
C GLN A 416 -18.66 -2.68 -16.78
N ASN A 417 -19.64 -3.60 -16.78
CA ASN A 417 -20.86 -3.45 -15.96
C ASN A 417 -20.53 -3.54 -14.47
N TYR A 418 -19.75 -4.55 -14.06
CA TYR A 418 -19.32 -4.70 -12.66
C TYR A 418 -18.42 -3.53 -12.23
N PHE A 419 -17.51 -3.10 -13.10
CA PHE A 419 -16.61 -1.98 -12.85
C PHE A 419 -17.40 -0.68 -12.61
N SER A 420 -18.41 -0.38 -13.44
CA SER A 420 -19.25 0.80 -13.28
C SER A 420 -20.19 0.70 -12.07
N GLU A 421 -20.81 -0.47 -11.82
CA GLU A 421 -21.65 -0.69 -10.64
C GLU A 421 -20.85 -0.45 -9.35
N TYR A 422 -19.62 -0.96 -9.28
CA TYR A 422 -18.75 -0.78 -8.13
C TYR A 422 -18.33 0.69 -7.98
N TYR A 423 -17.94 1.33 -9.08
CA TYR A 423 -17.56 2.75 -9.06
C TYR A 423 -18.68 3.66 -8.56
N ASN A 424 -19.90 3.45 -9.05
CA ASN A 424 -21.07 4.25 -8.71
C ASN A 424 -21.47 4.12 -7.22
N PHE A 425 -21.15 3.02 -6.57
CA PHE A 425 -21.33 2.88 -5.13
C PHE A 425 -20.14 3.47 -4.35
N PHE A 426 -18.92 3.08 -4.71
CA PHE A 426 -17.71 3.44 -3.95
C PHE A 426 -17.38 4.94 -4.04
N SER A 427 -17.35 5.50 -5.27
CA SER A 427 -16.79 6.84 -5.48
C SER A 427 -17.49 7.94 -4.69
N PRO A 428 -18.83 8.06 -4.66
CA PRO A 428 -19.52 9.05 -3.84
C PRO A 428 -19.24 8.87 -2.34
N LEU A 429 -19.21 7.63 -1.87
CA LEU A 429 -18.94 7.32 -0.46
C LEU A 429 -17.53 7.77 -0.06
N HIS A 430 -16.54 7.43 -0.87
CA HIS A 430 -15.15 7.78 -0.58
C HIS A 430 -14.89 9.30 -0.71
N GLN A 431 -15.62 10.02 -1.58
CA GLN A 431 -15.56 11.48 -1.62
C GLN A 431 -16.08 12.12 -0.32
N MET A 432 -17.08 11.53 0.31
CA MET A 432 -17.65 12.03 1.56
C MET A 432 -16.82 11.61 2.79
N ALA A 433 -16.38 10.36 2.83
CA ALA A 433 -15.74 9.75 3.98
C ALA A 433 -14.21 9.84 3.95
N GLY A 434 -13.58 9.99 2.79
CA GLY A 434 -12.12 9.87 2.62
C GLY A 434 -11.26 10.86 3.41
N LEU A 435 -11.86 11.96 3.90
CA LEU A 435 -11.20 12.93 4.78
C LEU A 435 -11.61 12.78 6.26
N GLU A 436 -12.40 11.78 6.58
CA GLU A 436 -12.89 11.52 7.94
C GLU A 436 -12.13 10.35 8.57
N ALA A 437 -11.87 10.42 9.87
CA ALA A 437 -11.34 9.28 10.62
C ALA A 437 -12.36 8.15 10.68
N LEU A 438 -11.91 6.89 10.64
CA LEU A 438 -12.72 5.75 11.03
C LEU A 438 -12.87 5.74 12.55
N THR A 439 -14.08 6.07 13.05
CA THR A 439 -14.34 6.32 14.46
C THR A 439 -14.97 5.14 15.20
N GLN A 440 -15.63 4.23 14.47
CA GLN A 440 -16.29 3.06 15.08
C GLN A 440 -16.14 1.84 14.19
N PHE A 441 -16.01 0.70 14.83
CA PHE A 441 -16.11 -0.63 14.24
C PHE A 441 -16.82 -1.57 15.21
N GLU A 442 -17.81 -2.31 14.71
CA GLU A 442 -18.63 -3.21 15.50
C GLU A 442 -18.89 -4.52 14.76
N TRP A 443 -18.88 -5.63 15.49
CA TRP A 443 -19.50 -6.87 15.08
C TRP A 443 -20.97 -6.87 15.57
N LEU A 444 -21.92 -6.89 14.64
CA LEU A 444 -23.34 -6.83 14.95
C LEU A 444 -23.96 -8.21 15.21
N THR A 445 -23.20 -9.27 14.95
CA THR A 445 -23.60 -10.67 15.18
C THR A 445 -22.50 -11.46 15.87
N ASP A 446 -22.86 -12.46 16.67
CA ASP A 446 -21.92 -13.31 17.43
C ASP A 446 -20.95 -14.07 16.52
N ASP A 447 -21.40 -14.44 15.30
CA ASP A 447 -20.57 -15.09 14.30
C ASP A 447 -19.63 -14.12 13.54
N ARG A 448 -19.68 -12.81 13.88
CA ARG A 448 -18.89 -11.73 13.29
C ARG A 448 -19.08 -11.55 11.76
N LEU A 449 -20.18 -12.04 11.20
CA LEU A 449 -20.44 -11.96 9.76
C LEU A 449 -21.28 -10.73 9.36
N VAL A 450 -21.79 -9.96 10.32
CA VAL A 450 -22.34 -8.64 10.04
C VAL A 450 -21.50 -7.62 10.79
N GLN A 451 -20.96 -6.66 10.05
CA GLN A 451 -19.98 -5.70 10.56
C GLN A 451 -20.36 -4.29 10.16
N ARG A 452 -20.06 -3.34 11.03
CA ARG A 452 -20.37 -1.93 10.85
C ARG A 452 -19.12 -1.08 11.09
N THR A 453 -18.96 -0.06 10.26
CA THR A 453 -17.99 1.03 10.45
C THR A 453 -18.66 2.38 10.40
N GLN A 454 -18.05 3.38 11.03
CA GLN A 454 -18.49 4.77 10.92
C GLN A 454 -17.30 5.69 10.66
N PHE A 455 -17.48 6.62 9.73
CA PHE A 455 -16.49 7.62 9.34
C PHE A 455 -16.95 9.00 9.76
N GLY A 456 -16.33 9.51 10.84
CA GLY A 456 -16.76 10.75 11.48
C GLY A 456 -18.28 10.77 11.73
N ASN A 457 -18.92 11.89 11.39
CA ASN A 457 -20.38 12.05 11.40
C ASN A 457 -20.97 12.07 9.97
N ARG A 458 -20.28 11.47 8.98
CA ARG A 458 -20.69 11.54 7.58
C ARG A 458 -21.43 10.29 7.11
N VAL A 459 -20.85 9.13 7.33
CA VAL A 459 -21.32 7.88 6.75
C VAL A 459 -21.18 6.73 7.73
N MET A 460 -22.16 5.85 7.76
CA MET A 460 -22.13 4.56 8.42
C MET A 460 -22.27 3.46 7.37
N LEU A 461 -21.42 2.45 7.42
CA LEU A 461 -21.39 1.34 6.48
C LEU A 461 -21.65 0.04 7.23
N THR A 462 -22.61 -0.76 6.76
CA THR A 462 -22.93 -2.07 7.33
C THR A 462 -22.82 -3.14 6.27
N ALA A 463 -21.89 -4.08 6.43
CA ALA A 463 -21.66 -5.19 5.51
C ALA A 463 -22.18 -6.50 6.10
N ASN A 464 -22.99 -7.21 5.32
CA ASN A 464 -23.48 -8.54 5.62
C ASN A 464 -22.72 -9.58 4.81
N PHE A 465 -21.76 -10.24 5.45
CA PHE A 465 -20.97 -11.33 4.85
C PHE A 465 -21.67 -12.71 4.94
N SER A 466 -22.82 -12.78 5.63
CA SER A 466 -23.53 -14.03 5.85
C SER A 466 -24.38 -14.45 4.63
N ASN A 467 -24.87 -15.69 4.64
CA ASN A 467 -25.79 -16.23 3.65
C ASN A 467 -27.29 -15.93 3.98
N LYS A 468 -27.55 -15.07 4.97
CA LYS A 468 -28.90 -14.75 5.43
C LYS A 468 -29.15 -13.24 5.37
N LEU A 469 -30.42 -12.87 5.26
CA LEU A 469 -30.84 -11.49 5.44
C LEU A 469 -30.54 -11.03 6.88
N TYR A 470 -30.00 -9.83 7.03
CA TYR A 470 -29.83 -9.14 8.30
C TYR A 470 -30.57 -7.80 8.24
N GLU A 471 -31.61 -7.64 9.04
CA GLU A 471 -32.52 -6.50 8.93
C GLU A 471 -33.01 -6.33 7.48
N GLU A 472 -32.64 -5.24 6.80
CA GLU A 472 -32.97 -4.98 5.40
C GLU A 472 -31.79 -5.27 4.44
N ILE A 473 -30.64 -5.71 4.97
CA ILE A 473 -29.41 -5.93 4.19
C ILE A 473 -29.35 -7.39 3.71
N ALA A 474 -29.48 -7.59 2.41
CA ALA A 474 -29.44 -8.92 1.82
C ALA A 474 -28.09 -9.63 2.07
N ALA A 475 -28.07 -10.96 1.91
CA ALA A 475 -26.85 -11.75 1.99
C ALA A 475 -25.77 -11.24 1.01
N HIS A 476 -24.54 -11.12 1.51
CA HIS A 476 -23.38 -10.65 0.73
C HIS A 476 -23.56 -9.24 0.14
N CYS A 477 -24.26 -8.35 0.84
CA CYS A 477 -24.44 -6.96 0.46
C CYS A 477 -23.87 -6.01 1.52
N ILE A 478 -23.63 -4.79 1.12
CA ILE A 478 -23.26 -3.68 2.00
C ILE A 478 -24.25 -2.55 1.82
N GLN A 479 -24.60 -1.89 2.91
CA GLN A 479 -25.45 -0.71 2.93
C GLN A 479 -24.66 0.46 3.50
N ALA A 480 -24.75 1.60 2.84
CA ALA A 480 -24.32 2.89 3.34
C ALA A 480 -25.52 3.69 3.83
N GLU A 481 -25.39 4.30 5.00
CA GLU A 481 -26.33 5.26 5.55
C GLU A 481 -25.65 6.61 5.69
N TRP A 482 -26.20 7.61 5.03
CA TRP A 482 -25.73 8.98 5.10
C TRP A 482 -26.25 9.65 6.37
N LYS A 483 -25.35 10.17 7.21
CA LYS A 483 -25.74 10.72 8.51
C LYS A 483 -26.44 12.09 8.42
N GLU A 484 -26.30 12.77 7.30
CA GLU A 484 -26.89 14.08 7.09
C GLU A 484 -28.42 14.03 6.91
N ASP A 485 -28.92 13.08 6.14
CA ASP A 485 -30.32 12.95 5.77
C ASP A 485 -30.95 11.57 6.05
N GLY A 486 -30.15 10.62 6.56
CA GLY A 486 -30.58 9.25 6.81
C GLY A 486 -30.83 8.42 5.54
N SER A 487 -30.50 8.94 4.36
CA SER A 487 -30.66 8.19 3.12
C SER A 487 -29.76 6.97 3.08
N LYS A 488 -30.21 5.94 2.36
CA LYS A 488 -29.52 4.65 2.29
C LYS A 488 -29.28 4.23 0.84
N THR A 489 -28.14 3.65 0.60
CA THR A 489 -27.81 3.01 -0.66
C THR A 489 -27.14 1.67 -0.41
N SER A 490 -27.33 0.70 -1.32
CA SER A 490 -26.80 -0.66 -1.13
C SER A 490 -26.05 -1.13 -2.38
N PHE A 491 -25.05 -1.99 -2.14
CA PHE A 491 -24.28 -2.65 -3.17
C PHE A 491 -24.13 -4.13 -2.85
N CYS A 492 -24.39 -4.98 -3.83
CA CYS A 492 -24.29 -6.42 -3.72
C CYS A 492 -23.28 -6.92 -4.77
N PRO A 493 -21.99 -7.04 -4.40
CA PRO A 493 -20.96 -7.48 -5.35
C PRO A 493 -21.24 -8.91 -5.83
N LYS A 494 -21.13 -9.11 -7.15
CA LYS A 494 -21.30 -10.44 -7.79
C LYS A 494 -20.07 -11.31 -7.52
N ARG A 495 -20.28 -12.62 -7.41
CA ARG A 495 -19.24 -13.65 -7.31
C ARG A 495 -18.33 -13.70 -8.52
#